data_61b215dab7774bac09addc1b7ca8d8cc
#
_entry.id   61b215dab7774bac09addc1b7ca8d8cc
#
_cell.length_a   1.000
_cell.length_b   1.000
_cell.length_c   1.000
_cell.angle_alpha   90.00
_cell.angle_beta   90.00
_cell.angle_gamma   90.00
#
_symmetry.space_group_name_H-M   'P 1'
#
loop_
_entity.id
_entity.type
_entity.pdbx_description
1 polymer ?
#
loop_
_entity_poly.entity_id
_entity_poly.type
_entity_poly.pdbx_seq_one_letter_code
_entity_poly.pdbx_strand_id
1 'polypeptide(L)'
;MDICIGNSRKDKFWKNEEISLEKFIKRISTTIRTSETMEEYNHLPKSKQDDIKDVGGFILGKLKDNKRRKENVLSRSALTLDMDYGSENIVGELKNSLTYRTLIYSTHKHRKSKPRLRLIIPLDRSVSPDEYSAISRMVASEIDMELFDDSTYEASRLMYWPSTSCDGDFVFEDIKKDILKADDVLGKYENWRDTKTWPTSSRQKIIFKNNLKKQADPLTKEGLIGGFCRTYSISDVMEN
;
A
#
# COMPACT_ATOMS: atom_id res chain seq x y z
N MET A 1 3.86 9.75 16.33
CA MET A 1 2.99 8.85 15.52
C MET A 1 3.34 7.39 15.80
N ASP A 2 2.31 6.55 15.75
CA ASP A 2 2.51 5.11 15.96
C ASP A 2 3.22 4.47 14.78
N ILE A 3 4.14 3.56 15.06
CA ILE A 3 4.85 2.76 14.08
C ILE A 3 5.03 1.34 14.58
N CYS A 4 4.91 0.38 13.69
CA CYS A 4 5.27 -1.00 13.95
C CYS A 4 6.42 -1.41 13.04
N ILE A 5 7.50 -1.96 13.62
CA ILE A 5 8.77 -2.23 12.94
C ILE A 5 9.04 -3.73 12.93
N GLY A 6 9.48 -4.25 11.79
CA GLY A 6 10.02 -5.59 11.61
C GLY A 6 11.42 -5.54 11.01
N ASN A 7 12.30 -6.48 11.38
CA ASN A 7 13.64 -6.58 10.82
C ASN A 7 13.63 -7.28 9.45
N SER A 8 12.55 -8.01 9.14
CA SER A 8 12.33 -8.69 7.86
C SER A 8 10.84 -8.80 7.55
N ARG A 9 10.48 -8.86 6.26
CA ARG A 9 9.12 -9.21 5.82
C ARG A 9 8.65 -10.58 6.35
N LYS A 10 9.60 -11.45 6.69
CA LYS A 10 9.37 -12.82 7.18
C LYS A 10 9.16 -12.89 8.69
N ASP A 11 9.34 -11.79 9.42
CA ASP A 11 9.19 -11.76 10.87
C ASP A 11 7.76 -12.15 11.29
N LYS A 12 7.68 -13.02 12.26
CA LYS A 12 6.43 -13.45 12.89
C LYS A 12 5.89 -12.40 13.85
N PHE A 13 6.81 -11.64 14.49
CA PHE A 13 6.49 -10.62 15.48
C PHE A 13 7.13 -9.29 15.09
N TRP A 14 6.37 -8.24 15.22
CA TRP A 14 6.71 -6.87 14.90
C TRP A 14 6.64 -6.03 16.17
N LYS A 15 7.46 -5.02 16.31
CA LYS A 15 7.50 -4.19 17.50
C LYS A 15 6.68 -2.92 17.31
N ASN A 16 5.63 -2.73 18.12
CA ASN A 16 4.90 -1.47 18.19
C ASN A 16 5.72 -0.45 19.00
N GLU A 17 5.89 0.75 18.45
CA GLU A 17 6.63 1.85 19.03
C GLU A 17 5.93 3.18 18.74
N GLU A 18 6.38 4.25 19.40
CA GLU A 18 6.08 5.62 19.02
C GLU A 18 7.35 6.28 18.47
N ILE A 19 7.19 7.06 17.40
CA ILE A 19 8.29 7.78 16.76
C ILE A 19 7.88 9.24 16.51
N SER A 20 8.79 10.19 16.74
CA SER A 20 8.56 11.55 16.27
C SER A 20 8.71 11.63 14.75
N LEU A 21 8.02 12.58 14.12
CA LEU A 21 8.09 12.80 12.69
C LEU A 21 9.55 13.07 12.24
N GLU A 22 10.30 13.86 13.03
CA GLU A 22 11.70 14.18 12.72
C GLU A 22 12.60 12.93 12.74
N LYS A 23 12.44 12.04 13.75
CA LYS A 23 13.19 10.78 13.79
C LYS A 23 12.83 9.87 12.62
N PHE A 24 11.56 9.83 12.24
CA PHE A 24 11.12 9.06 11.08
C PHE A 24 11.71 9.64 9.79
N ILE A 25 11.64 10.96 9.58
CA ILE A 25 12.24 11.65 8.44
C ILE A 25 13.74 11.33 8.36
N LYS A 26 14.48 11.48 9.47
CA LYS A 26 15.91 11.16 9.51
C LYS A 26 16.20 9.73 9.06
N ARG A 27 15.34 8.78 9.42
CA ARG A 27 15.53 7.36 9.04
C ARG A 27 15.27 7.10 7.57
N ILE A 28 14.26 7.74 6.97
CA ILE A 28 13.92 7.53 5.56
C ILE A 28 14.65 8.47 4.59
N SER A 29 15.33 9.51 5.10
CA SER A 29 16.14 10.42 4.27
C SER A 29 17.51 9.84 3.87
N THR A 30 17.86 8.67 4.40
CA THR A 30 19.08 7.93 4.07
C THR A 30 18.70 6.56 3.51
N THR A 31 19.56 6.00 2.65
CA THR A 31 19.35 4.68 2.05
C THR A 31 20.42 3.69 2.47
N ILE A 32 20.05 2.43 2.58
CA ILE A 32 20.99 1.33 2.74
C ILE A 32 21.44 0.90 1.34
N ARG A 33 22.76 0.95 1.08
CA ARG A 33 23.32 0.44 -0.17
C ARG A 33 23.68 -1.02 0.00
N THR A 34 23.13 -1.85 -0.87
CA THR A 34 23.46 -3.28 -0.96
C THR A 34 24.69 -3.50 -1.85
N SER A 35 25.24 -4.69 -1.87
CA SER A 35 26.55 -4.96 -2.50
C SER A 35 26.48 -5.15 -4.02
N GLU A 36 25.34 -5.59 -4.54
CA GLU A 36 25.14 -5.84 -5.97
C GLU A 36 24.92 -4.54 -6.75
N THR A 37 25.20 -4.56 -8.05
CA THR A 37 24.80 -3.52 -8.99
C THR A 37 23.34 -3.63 -9.35
N MET A 38 22.75 -2.55 -9.90
CA MET A 38 21.40 -2.56 -10.38
C MET A 38 21.20 -3.56 -11.54
N GLU A 39 22.21 -3.76 -12.35
CA GLU A 39 22.21 -4.75 -13.43
C GLU A 39 22.14 -6.17 -12.88
N GLU A 40 23.05 -6.52 -11.97
CA GLU A 40 23.06 -7.81 -11.27
C GLU A 40 21.71 -8.06 -10.58
N TYR A 41 21.19 -7.08 -9.82
CA TYR A 41 19.90 -7.20 -9.15
C TYR A 41 18.76 -7.54 -10.11
N ASN A 42 18.70 -6.91 -11.29
CA ASN A 42 17.63 -7.15 -12.24
C ASN A 42 17.68 -8.54 -12.90
N HIS A 43 18.86 -9.14 -13.01
CA HIS A 43 19.04 -10.50 -13.53
C HIS A 43 18.73 -11.59 -12.50
N LEU A 44 18.65 -11.25 -11.20
CA LEU A 44 18.33 -12.22 -10.16
C LEU A 44 16.88 -12.71 -10.24
N PRO A 45 16.62 -13.96 -9.82
CA PRO A 45 15.27 -14.44 -9.62
C PRO A 45 14.51 -13.57 -8.61
N LYS A 46 13.19 -13.44 -8.78
CA LYS A 46 12.32 -12.59 -7.94
C LYS A 46 12.49 -12.83 -6.44
N SER A 47 12.65 -14.09 -6.02
CA SER A 47 12.85 -14.44 -4.61
C SER A 47 14.12 -13.83 -4.03
N LYS A 48 15.23 -13.83 -4.79
CA LYS A 48 16.51 -13.22 -4.40
C LYS A 48 16.42 -11.69 -4.37
N GLN A 49 15.76 -11.09 -5.37
CA GLN A 49 15.49 -9.65 -5.36
C GLN A 49 14.69 -9.25 -4.11
N ASP A 50 13.70 -10.07 -3.73
CA ASP A 50 12.87 -9.82 -2.55
C ASP A 50 13.66 -9.98 -1.23
N ASP A 51 14.65 -10.86 -1.18
CA ASP A 51 15.52 -11.03 -0.03
C ASP A 51 16.55 -9.87 0.10
N ILE A 52 17.11 -9.41 -1.01
CA ILE A 52 18.10 -8.30 -1.01
C ILE A 52 17.45 -6.98 -0.54
N LYS A 53 16.29 -6.64 -1.05
CA LYS A 53 15.58 -5.40 -0.65
C LYS A 53 14.98 -5.46 0.75
N ASP A 54 14.98 -6.65 1.38
CA ASP A 54 14.42 -6.85 2.72
C ASP A 54 15.42 -6.41 3.80
N VAL A 55 15.62 -5.13 3.90
CA VAL A 55 16.42 -4.46 4.95
C VAL A 55 15.57 -4.12 6.19
N GLY A 56 14.50 -4.87 6.40
CA GLY A 56 13.46 -4.57 7.36
C GLY A 56 12.43 -3.58 6.82
N GLY A 57 11.41 -3.33 7.63
CA GLY A 57 10.33 -2.46 7.20
C GLY A 57 9.43 -2.01 8.33
N PHE A 58 8.37 -1.29 7.96
CA PHE A 58 7.46 -0.69 8.91
C PHE A 58 6.02 -0.65 8.41
N ILE A 59 5.12 -0.48 9.36
CA ILE A 59 3.75 0.00 9.17
C ILE A 59 3.59 1.22 10.07
N LEU A 60 3.13 2.34 9.54
CA LEU A 60 2.78 3.52 10.34
C LEU A 60 1.40 3.31 10.95
N GLY A 61 1.37 2.81 12.18
CA GLY A 61 0.18 2.40 12.92
C GLY A 61 0.48 1.35 13.99
N LYS A 62 -0.57 0.74 14.54
CA LYS A 62 -0.50 -0.29 15.59
C LYS A 62 -1.00 -1.64 15.10
N LEU A 63 -0.35 -2.71 15.55
CA LEU A 63 -0.75 -4.09 15.32
C LEU A 63 -1.15 -4.76 16.63
N LYS A 64 -2.27 -5.51 16.61
CA LYS A 64 -2.66 -6.42 17.68
C LYS A 64 -1.68 -7.59 17.74
N ASP A 65 -1.32 -8.01 18.96
CA ASP A 65 -0.45 -9.15 19.23
C ASP A 65 0.91 -9.10 18.52
N ASN A 66 1.35 -7.91 18.11
CA ASN A 66 2.59 -7.71 17.36
C ASN A 66 2.69 -8.58 16.08
N LYS A 67 1.56 -8.93 15.47
CA LYS A 67 1.50 -9.77 14.26
C LYS A 67 1.01 -8.99 13.06
N ARG A 68 1.79 -8.97 11.99
CA ARG A 68 1.42 -8.30 10.74
C ARG A 68 0.48 -9.18 9.91
N ARG A 69 -0.80 -9.11 10.23
CA ARG A 69 -1.91 -9.74 9.48
C ARG A 69 -3.00 -8.69 9.24
N LYS A 70 -3.83 -8.90 8.24
CA LYS A 70 -4.92 -7.97 7.88
C LYS A 70 -5.84 -7.71 9.08
N GLU A 71 -6.25 -8.77 9.74
CA GLU A 71 -7.15 -8.76 10.91
C GLU A 71 -6.52 -8.18 12.18
N ASN A 72 -5.19 -7.99 12.19
CA ASN A 72 -4.47 -7.51 13.36
C ASN A 72 -4.11 -6.01 13.27
N VAL A 73 -4.43 -5.33 12.19
CA VAL A 73 -4.18 -3.88 12.09
C VAL A 73 -5.20 -3.16 12.96
N LEU A 74 -4.74 -2.48 14.00
CA LEU A 74 -5.60 -1.69 14.91
C LEU A 74 -5.83 -0.28 14.38
N SER A 75 -4.76 0.34 13.87
CA SER A 75 -4.83 1.72 13.38
C SER A 75 -3.71 2.01 12.37
N ARG A 76 -3.89 3.12 11.63
CA ARG A 76 -2.86 3.72 10.78
C ARG A 76 -2.73 5.21 11.13
N SER A 77 -1.48 5.70 11.20
CA SER A 77 -1.17 7.11 11.53
C SER A 77 -0.72 7.92 10.31
N ALA A 78 -0.52 7.26 9.18
CA ALA A 78 -0.17 7.89 7.90
C ALA A 78 -0.60 7.00 6.74
N LEU A 79 -0.84 7.60 5.58
CA LEU A 79 -0.95 6.85 4.33
C LEU A 79 0.45 6.47 3.86
N THR A 80 0.55 5.30 3.25
CA THR A 80 1.79 4.80 2.66
C THR A 80 1.47 4.24 1.27
N LEU A 81 1.82 5.00 0.22
CA LEU A 81 1.46 4.68 -1.16
C LEU A 81 2.71 4.29 -1.95
N ASP A 82 2.68 3.13 -2.59
CA ASP A 82 3.78 2.58 -3.40
C ASP A 82 3.54 2.95 -4.87
N MET A 83 4.32 3.87 -5.42
CA MET A 83 4.19 4.38 -6.78
C MET A 83 5.18 3.66 -7.70
N ASP A 84 4.65 2.81 -8.57
CA ASP A 84 5.43 1.93 -9.47
C ASP A 84 5.43 2.40 -10.93
N TYR A 85 4.58 3.38 -11.29
CA TYR A 85 4.32 3.75 -12.69
C TYR A 85 4.51 5.26 -12.96
N GLY A 86 5.38 5.93 -12.21
CA GLY A 86 5.66 7.35 -12.38
C GLY A 86 6.43 7.69 -13.66
N SER A 87 6.19 8.89 -14.21
CA SER A 87 6.97 9.50 -15.27
C SER A 87 8.32 10.02 -14.74
N GLU A 88 9.27 10.30 -15.62
CA GLU A 88 10.61 10.79 -15.25
C GLU A 88 10.57 12.09 -14.40
N ASN A 89 9.58 12.95 -14.62
CA ASN A 89 9.41 14.23 -13.92
C ASN A 89 8.46 14.16 -12.72
N ILE A 90 7.98 12.96 -12.35
CA ILE A 90 6.91 12.77 -11.36
C ILE A 90 7.17 13.44 -10.01
N VAL A 91 8.43 13.47 -9.54
CA VAL A 91 8.78 14.14 -8.28
C VAL A 91 8.50 15.63 -8.34
N GLY A 92 8.85 16.28 -9.45
CA GLY A 92 8.56 17.71 -9.68
C GLY A 92 7.07 17.98 -9.78
N GLU A 93 6.33 17.12 -10.47
CA GLU A 93 4.88 17.20 -10.61
C GLU A 93 4.19 17.09 -9.24
N LEU A 94 4.58 16.12 -8.42
CA LEU A 94 4.07 15.94 -7.06
C LEU A 94 4.36 17.14 -6.15
N LYS A 95 5.58 17.71 -6.22
CA LYS A 95 5.94 18.89 -5.43
C LYS A 95 5.06 20.10 -5.74
N ASN A 96 4.63 20.24 -6.98
CA ASN A 96 3.81 21.36 -7.44
C ASN A 96 2.32 21.13 -7.17
N SER A 97 1.84 19.91 -7.25
CA SER A 97 0.41 19.58 -7.18
C SER A 97 -0.08 19.29 -5.76
N LEU A 98 0.74 18.65 -4.91
CA LEU A 98 0.31 18.26 -3.57
C LEU A 98 0.14 19.47 -2.66
N THR A 99 -0.99 19.52 -1.95
CA THR A 99 -1.35 20.61 -1.01
C THR A 99 -1.17 20.22 0.45
N TYR A 100 -0.76 18.99 0.73
CA TYR A 100 -0.55 18.44 2.07
C TYR A 100 0.87 17.86 2.23
N ARG A 101 1.31 17.78 3.48
CA ARG A 101 2.64 17.26 3.80
C ARG A 101 2.82 15.86 3.27
N THR A 102 3.89 15.65 2.50
CA THR A 102 4.23 14.36 1.92
C THR A 102 5.73 14.14 1.98
N LEU A 103 6.13 12.98 2.49
CA LEU A 103 7.51 12.52 2.42
C LEU A 103 7.60 11.52 1.26
N ILE A 104 8.58 11.71 0.40
CA ILE A 104 8.81 10.84 -0.75
C ILE A 104 10.18 10.21 -0.61
N TYR A 105 10.28 8.89 -0.79
CA TYR A 105 11.57 8.23 -0.96
C TYR A 105 11.50 7.15 -2.03
N SER A 106 12.64 6.90 -2.69
CA SER A 106 12.73 5.92 -3.75
C SER A 106 12.86 4.48 -3.22
N THR A 107 12.30 3.53 -3.96
CA THR A 107 12.41 2.10 -3.66
C THR A 107 13.65 1.50 -4.29
N HIS A 108 14.01 0.27 -3.94
CA HIS A 108 15.22 -0.42 -4.40
C HIS A 108 15.38 -0.47 -5.94
N LYS A 109 14.28 -0.54 -6.68
CA LYS A 109 14.26 -0.58 -8.16
C LYS A 109 14.15 0.79 -8.83
N HIS A 110 14.29 1.87 -8.08
CA HIS A 110 14.18 3.20 -8.64
C HIS A 110 15.29 3.49 -9.67
N ARG A 111 14.90 4.15 -10.74
CA ARG A 111 15.79 4.76 -11.75
C ARG A 111 15.16 6.08 -12.19
N LYS A 112 15.97 7.06 -12.59
CA LYS A 112 15.47 8.34 -13.12
C LYS A 112 14.48 8.14 -14.27
N SER A 113 14.82 7.27 -15.23
CA SER A 113 13.96 6.96 -16.38
C SER A 113 12.73 6.10 -16.05
N LYS A 114 12.71 5.46 -14.88
CA LYS A 114 11.58 4.66 -14.40
C LYS A 114 11.44 4.80 -12.89
N PRO A 115 10.92 5.95 -12.42
CA PRO A 115 10.78 6.22 -11.00
C PRO A 115 9.90 5.19 -10.29
N ARG A 116 10.38 4.77 -9.13
CA ARG A 116 9.65 3.95 -8.18
C ARG A 116 9.78 4.55 -6.81
N LEU A 117 8.68 5.06 -6.30
CA LEU A 117 8.65 5.94 -5.15
C LEU A 117 7.69 5.42 -4.09
N ARG A 118 7.88 5.85 -2.86
CA ARG A 118 6.91 5.73 -1.78
C ARG A 118 6.54 7.09 -1.26
N LEU A 119 5.24 7.32 -1.19
CA LEU A 119 4.67 8.52 -0.61
C LEU A 119 4.19 8.18 0.80
N ILE A 120 4.69 8.92 1.78
CA ILE A 120 4.25 8.85 3.17
C ILE A 120 3.53 10.15 3.48
N ILE A 121 2.23 10.07 3.77
CA ILE A 121 1.38 11.22 4.02
C ILE A 121 0.87 11.14 5.46
N PRO A 122 1.44 11.91 6.38
CA PRO A 122 0.98 11.95 7.78
C PRO A 122 -0.48 12.39 7.86
N LEU A 123 -1.24 11.77 8.75
CA LEU A 123 -2.62 12.13 9.05
C LEU A 123 -2.70 12.90 10.37
N ASP A 124 -3.70 13.76 10.49
CA ASP A 124 -3.97 14.54 11.70
C ASP A 124 -4.42 13.68 12.88
N ARG A 125 -5.00 12.52 12.60
CA ARG A 125 -5.40 11.50 13.58
C ARG A 125 -5.11 10.08 13.10
N SER A 126 -5.06 9.14 14.03
CA SER A 126 -5.07 7.71 13.69
C SER A 126 -6.43 7.30 13.12
N VAL A 127 -6.40 6.45 12.11
CA VAL A 127 -7.56 5.96 11.38
C VAL A 127 -7.66 4.44 11.46
N SER A 128 -8.88 3.90 11.37
CA SER A 128 -9.12 2.46 11.28
C SER A 128 -8.62 1.88 9.94
N PRO A 129 -8.47 0.54 9.82
CA PRO A 129 -8.11 -0.10 8.55
C PRO A 129 -9.04 0.23 7.38
N ASP A 130 -10.34 0.35 7.64
CA ASP A 130 -11.33 0.66 6.60
C ASP A 130 -11.26 2.14 6.20
N GLU A 131 -11.14 3.07 7.16
CA GLU A 131 -10.87 4.48 6.87
C GLU A 131 -9.57 4.64 6.07
N TYR A 132 -8.49 3.92 6.45
CA TYR A 132 -7.23 3.94 5.71
C TYR A 132 -7.43 3.55 4.24
N SER A 133 -8.18 2.48 3.99
CA SER A 133 -8.44 2.01 2.62
C SER A 133 -9.26 3.04 1.81
N ALA A 134 -10.27 3.65 2.42
CA ALA A 134 -11.06 4.69 1.78
C ALA A 134 -10.23 5.95 1.50
N ILE A 135 -9.51 6.47 2.52
CA ILE A 135 -8.69 7.68 2.41
C ILE A 135 -7.57 7.49 1.37
N SER A 136 -6.84 6.37 1.43
CA SER A 136 -5.73 6.11 0.52
C SER A 136 -6.17 6.01 -0.94
N ARG A 137 -7.36 5.44 -1.20
CA ARG A 137 -7.95 5.38 -2.55
C ARG A 137 -8.39 6.75 -3.05
N MET A 138 -9.03 7.56 -2.20
CA MET A 138 -9.43 8.91 -2.57
C MET A 138 -8.21 9.76 -2.91
N VAL A 139 -7.20 9.77 -2.03
CA VAL A 139 -5.94 10.51 -2.26
C VAL A 139 -5.23 10.03 -3.53
N ALA A 140 -5.15 8.72 -3.75
CA ALA A 140 -4.55 8.17 -4.97
C ALA A 140 -5.34 8.57 -6.23
N SER A 141 -6.67 8.65 -6.17
CA SER A 141 -7.50 9.08 -7.30
C SER A 141 -7.35 10.57 -7.63
N GLU A 142 -7.03 11.40 -6.63
CA GLU A 142 -6.77 12.84 -6.82
C GLU A 142 -5.39 13.11 -7.43
N ILE A 143 -4.43 12.21 -7.20
CA ILE A 143 -3.10 12.29 -7.81
C ILE A 143 -3.15 11.70 -9.22
N ASP A 144 -3.35 10.47 -9.35
CA ASP A 144 -3.64 9.59 -10.49
C ASP A 144 -3.52 8.15 -9.98
N MET A 145 -4.63 7.45 -9.88
CA MET A 145 -4.67 6.08 -9.34
C MET A 145 -3.84 5.08 -10.14
N GLU A 146 -3.62 5.33 -11.44
CA GLU A 146 -2.85 4.45 -12.31
C GLU A 146 -1.34 4.43 -11.98
N LEU A 147 -0.85 5.41 -11.23
CA LEU A 147 0.55 5.48 -10.80
C LEU A 147 0.91 4.51 -9.67
N PHE A 148 -0.09 4.02 -8.92
CA PHE A 148 0.12 3.27 -7.68
C PHE A 148 -0.08 1.76 -7.83
N ASP A 149 0.67 0.97 -7.03
CA ASP A 149 0.41 -0.47 -6.83
C ASP A 149 -0.91 -0.62 -6.05
N ASP A 150 -1.84 -1.39 -6.60
CA ASP A 150 -3.18 -1.59 -6.02
C ASP A 150 -3.15 -2.22 -4.62
N SER A 151 -2.10 -2.95 -4.26
CA SER A 151 -1.95 -3.52 -2.92
C SER A 151 -1.61 -2.48 -1.84
N THR A 152 -1.28 -1.25 -2.24
CA THR A 152 -0.94 -0.15 -1.33
C THR A 152 -2.13 0.31 -0.47
N TYR A 153 -3.36 0.03 -0.92
CA TYR A 153 -4.59 0.38 -0.19
C TYR A 153 -4.93 -0.58 0.95
N GLU A 154 -4.15 -1.66 1.11
CA GLU A 154 -4.30 -2.58 2.23
C GLU A 154 -3.62 -2.03 3.48
N ALA A 155 -4.36 -1.90 4.58
CA ALA A 155 -3.83 -1.36 5.83
C ALA A 155 -2.66 -2.19 6.41
N SER A 156 -2.56 -3.49 6.09
CA SER A 156 -1.47 -4.38 6.49
C SER A 156 -0.23 -4.33 5.59
N ARG A 157 -0.25 -3.49 4.54
CA ARG A 157 0.87 -3.39 3.59
C ARG A 157 2.15 -2.91 4.28
N LEU A 158 3.20 -3.71 4.14
CA LEU A 158 4.56 -3.41 4.60
C LEU A 158 5.21 -2.39 3.67
N MET A 159 5.88 -1.40 4.26
CA MET A 159 6.85 -0.55 3.58
C MET A 159 8.27 -0.93 4.02
N TYR A 160 9.14 -1.29 3.07
CA TYR A 160 10.55 -1.50 3.37
C TYR A 160 11.24 -0.17 3.70
N TRP A 161 12.23 -0.21 4.58
CA TRP A 161 13.15 0.91 4.72
C TRP A 161 13.84 1.19 3.39
N PRO A 162 14.30 2.44 3.16
CA PRO A 162 15.00 2.77 1.92
C PRO A 162 16.23 1.91 1.71
N SER A 163 16.33 1.29 0.55
CA SER A 163 17.51 0.56 0.09
C SER A 163 17.69 0.75 -1.41
N THR A 164 18.92 0.62 -1.88
CA THR A 164 19.27 0.67 -3.31
C THR A 164 20.55 -0.12 -3.55
N SER A 165 20.78 -0.59 -4.78
CA SER A 165 22.03 -1.22 -5.20
C SER A 165 23.22 -0.26 -5.02
N CYS A 166 24.46 -0.78 -5.06
CA CYS A 166 25.67 0.02 -4.82
C CYS A 166 25.80 1.21 -5.79
N ASP A 167 25.35 1.04 -7.03
CA ASP A 167 25.32 2.03 -8.10
C ASP A 167 23.94 2.66 -8.35
N GLY A 168 22.95 2.33 -7.52
CA GLY A 168 21.55 2.76 -7.71
C GLY A 168 21.30 4.22 -7.30
N ASP A 169 20.30 4.83 -7.90
CA ASP A 169 19.83 6.17 -7.54
C ASP A 169 19.00 6.15 -6.26
N PHE A 170 19.14 7.19 -5.44
CA PHE A 170 18.28 7.41 -4.29
C PHE A 170 17.72 8.83 -4.31
N VAL A 171 16.43 8.94 -4.08
CA VAL A 171 15.69 10.21 -3.99
C VAL A 171 14.97 10.26 -2.64
N PHE A 172 15.07 11.41 -1.99
CA PHE A 172 14.26 11.76 -0.82
C PHE A 172 13.78 13.19 -0.95
N GLU A 173 12.49 13.44 -0.68
CA GLU A 173 11.87 14.76 -0.65
C GLU A 173 10.96 14.90 0.57
N ASP A 174 10.97 16.07 1.19
CA ASP A 174 10.03 16.47 2.26
C ASP A 174 9.22 17.69 1.77
N ILE A 175 8.03 17.43 1.26
CA ILE A 175 7.08 18.47 0.83
C ILE A 175 6.41 19.02 2.10
N LYS A 176 6.91 20.16 2.57
CA LYS A 176 6.47 20.82 3.80
C LYS A 176 5.21 21.64 3.55
N LYS A 177 4.07 21.03 3.78
CA LYS A 177 2.71 21.59 3.72
C LYS A 177 1.95 21.22 5.00
N ASP A 178 0.69 21.57 5.07
CA ASP A 178 -0.18 21.20 6.19
C ASP A 178 -0.43 19.69 6.25
N ILE A 179 -0.71 19.20 7.46
CA ILE A 179 -1.04 17.78 7.67
C ILE A 179 -2.41 17.47 7.04
N LEU A 180 -2.50 16.34 6.36
CA LEU A 180 -3.76 15.90 5.73
C LEU A 180 -4.78 15.53 6.81
N LYS A 181 -5.95 16.17 6.74
CA LYS A 181 -7.06 15.86 7.64
C LYS A 181 -7.85 14.68 7.13
N ALA A 182 -7.90 13.62 7.93
CA ALA A 182 -8.57 12.37 7.57
C ALA A 182 -10.07 12.58 7.29
N ASP A 183 -10.73 13.39 8.12
CA ASP A 183 -12.18 13.64 7.99
C ASP A 183 -12.53 14.47 6.76
N ASP A 184 -11.67 15.40 6.34
CA ASP A 184 -11.87 16.18 5.11
C ASP A 184 -11.84 15.25 3.87
N VAL A 185 -10.99 14.23 3.88
CA VAL A 185 -10.93 13.23 2.79
C VAL A 185 -12.13 12.28 2.82
N LEU A 186 -12.51 11.79 4.00
CA LEU A 186 -13.69 10.93 4.16
C LEU A 186 -14.97 11.67 3.78
N GLY A 187 -15.05 12.97 4.06
CA GLY A 187 -16.17 13.83 3.70
C GLY A 187 -16.38 14.04 2.20
N LYS A 188 -15.40 13.67 1.35
CA LYS A 188 -15.56 13.69 -0.12
C LYS A 188 -16.43 12.56 -0.66
N TYR A 189 -16.66 11.51 0.14
CA TYR A 189 -17.59 10.46 -0.18
C TYR A 189 -18.99 10.82 0.31
N GLU A 190 -20.03 10.45 -0.43
CA GLU A 190 -21.39 10.45 0.08
C GLU A 190 -21.55 9.47 1.26
N ASN A 191 -20.99 8.28 1.10
CA ASN A 191 -20.86 7.27 2.15
C ASN A 191 -19.55 6.48 1.98
N TRP A 192 -18.50 6.85 2.72
CA TRP A 192 -17.21 6.17 2.63
C TRP A 192 -17.24 4.69 3.05
N ARG A 193 -18.26 4.25 3.79
CA ARG A 193 -18.42 2.83 4.18
C ARG A 193 -18.95 1.96 3.04
N ASP A 194 -19.55 2.56 2.02
CA ASP A 194 -19.92 1.84 0.80
C ASP A 194 -18.68 1.62 -0.10
N THR A 195 -18.08 0.44 0.04
CA THR A 195 -16.86 0.08 -0.71
C THR A 195 -17.06 0.05 -2.23
N LYS A 196 -18.30 0.01 -2.72
CA LYS A 196 -18.61 0.05 -4.16
C LYS A 196 -18.33 1.43 -4.77
N THR A 197 -18.36 2.47 -3.94
CA THR A 197 -18.09 3.85 -4.37
C THR A 197 -16.61 4.21 -4.35
N TRP A 198 -15.76 3.34 -3.80
CA TRP A 198 -14.35 3.60 -3.70
C TRP A 198 -13.67 3.65 -5.07
N PRO A 199 -12.79 4.63 -5.32
CA PRO A 199 -12.00 4.68 -6.54
C PRO A 199 -11.21 3.38 -6.76
N THR A 200 -11.18 2.92 -8.02
CA THR A 200 -10.47 1.70 -8.42
C THR A 200 -9.69 1.94 -9.69
N SER A 201 -8.46 1.40 -9.77
CA SER A 201 -7.64 1.46 -10.97
C SER A 201 -8.26 0.66 -12.13
N SER A 202 -7.82 0.96 -13.36
CA SER A 202 -8.19 0.18 -14.55
C SER A 202 -7.78 -1.29 -14.41
N ARG A 203 -6.65 -1.56 -13.75
CA ARG A 203 -6.13 -2.91 -13.48
C ARG A 203 -7.07 -3.71 -12.58
N GLN A 204 -7.59 -3.10 -11.50
CA GLN A 204 -8.57 -3.75 -10.61
C GLN A 204 -9.88 -4.03 -11.33
N LYS A 205 -10.38 -3.09 -12.15
CA LYS A 205 -11.60 -3.28 -12.95
C LYS A 205 -11.48 -4.48 -13.88
N ILE A 206 -10.32 -4.66 -14.53
CA ILE A 206 -10.06 -5.80 -15.41
C ILE A 206 -10.05 -7.11 -14.62
N ILE A 207 -9.41 -7.15 -13.44
CA ILE A 207 -9.37 -8.33 -12.57
C ILE A 207 -10.79 -8.72 -12.13
N PHE A 208 -11.60 -7.77 -11.68
CA PHE A 208 -12.99 -8.02 -11.32
C PHE A 208 -13.80 -8.58 -12.49
N LYS A 209 -13.68 -7.96 -13.67
CA LYS A 209 -14.36 -8.42 -14.89
C LYS A 209 -13.94 -9.84 -15.30
N ASN A 210 -12.66 -10.17 -15.19
CA ASN A 210 -12.13 -11.48 -15.52
C ASN A 210 -12.56 -12.54 -14.48
N ASN A 211 -12.62 -12.17 -13.20
CA ASN A 211 -13.08 -13.07 -12.15
C ASN A 211 -14.57 -13.38 -12.28
N LEU A 212 -15.39 -12.38 -12.63
CA LEU A 212 -16.81 -12.60 -12.93
C LEU A 212 -17.00 -13.54 -14.13
N LYS A 213 -16.19 -13.40 -15.18
CA LYS A 213 -16.23 -14.31 -16.34
C LYS A 213 -15.78 -15.74 -16.03
N LYS A 214 -14.92 -15.92 -15.01
CA LYS A 214 -14.42 -17.24 -14.57
C LYS A 214 -15.33 -17.93 -13.56
N GLN A 215 -16.33 -17.25 -13.02
CA GLN A 215 -17.33 -17.89 -12.18
C GLN A 215 -18.18 -18.82 -13.08
N ALA A 216 -17.87 -20.11 -13.02
CA ALA A 216 -18.76 -21.12 -13.60
C ALA A 216 -20.13 -21.00 -12.94
N ASP A 217 -21.19 -21.14 -13.76
CA ASP A 217 -22.56 -21.23 -13.27
C ASP A 217 -22.60 -22.22 -12.08
N PRO A 218 -23.09 -21.81 -10.90
CA PRO A 218 -23.20 -22.69 -9.74
C PRO A 218 -23.89 -24.01 -10.03
N LEU A 219 -24.85 -24.03 -10.96
CA LEU A 219 -25.59 -25.20 -11.38
C LEU A 219 -24.74 -26.20 -12.17
N THR A 220 -23.68 -25.74 -12.83
CA THR A 220 -22.75 -26.58 -13.62
C THR A 220 -21.56 -27.09 -12.83
N LYS A 221 -21.38 -26.64 -11.56
CA LYS A 221 -20.28 -27.09 -10.70
C LYS A 221 -20.45 -28.55 -10.32
N GLU A 222 -19.35 -29.28 -10.30
CA GLU A 222 -19.28 -30.64 -9.77
C GLU A 222 -19.13 -30.63 -8.22
N GLY A 223 -19.39 -31.77 -7.59
CA GLY A 223 -19.24 -31.96 -6.15
C GLY A 223 -20.38 -31.36 -5.31
N LEU A 224 -20.13 -31.21 -4.00
CA LEU A 224 -21.14 -30.79 -3.01
C LEU A 224 -21.79 -29.44 -3.31
N ILE A 225 -21.01 -28.46 -3.79
CA ILE A 225 -21.53 -27.12 -4.09
C ILE A 225 -22.51 -27.18 -5.26
N GLY A 226 -22.17 -27.88 -6.33
CA GLY A 226 -23.06 -28.05 -7.47
C GLY A 226 -24.33 -28.87 -7.12
N GLY A 227 -24.16 -29.91 -6.30
CA GLY A 227 -25.29 -30.70 -5.74
C GLY A 227 -26.25 -29.79 -4.97
N PHE A 228 -25.73 -29.01 -4.04
CA PHE A 228 -26.52 -28.09 -3.23
C PHE A 228 -27.28 -27.05 -4.11
N CYS A 229 -26.58 -26.38 -5.04
CA CYS A 229 -27.21 -25.37 -5.92
C CYS A 229 -28.29 -25.94 -6.86
N ARG A 230 -28.22 -27.25 -7.23
CA ARG A 230 -29.26 -27.91 -8.03
C ARG A 230 -30.44 -28.37 -7.18
N THR A 231 -30.24 -28.56 -5.87
CA THR A 231 -31.28 -29.10 -4.96
C THR A 231 -32.07 -27.99 -4.27
N TYR A 232 -31.42 -26.88 -3.95
CA TYR A 232 -32.01 -25.78 -3.18
C TYR A 232 -31.98 -24.48 -3.95
N SER A 233 -33.10 -23.77 -4.01
CA SER A 233 -33.13 -22.38 -4.47
C SER A 233 -32.69 -21.44 -3.35
N ILE A 234 -32.38 -20.18 -3.72
CA ILE A 234 -32.07 -19.12 -2.72
C ILE A 234 -33.25 -18.94 -1.75
N SER A 235 -34.49 -19.04 -2.23
CA SER A 235 -35.70 -18.94 -1.41
C SER A 235 -35.76 -20.07 -0.35
N ASP A 236 -35.44 -21.32 -0.74
CA ASP A 236 -35.44 -22.45 0.18
C ASP A 236 -34.40 -22.31 1.32
N VAL A 237 -33.28 -21.60 1.05
CA VAL A 237 -32.22 -21.36 2.03
C VAL A 237 -32.55 -20.16 2.95
N MET A 238 -33.38 -19.23 2.50
CA MET A 238 -33.77 -18.05 3.27
C MET A 238 -34.98 -18.29 4.19
N GLU A 239 -35.75 -19.37 3.97
CA GLU A 239 -36.92 -19.72 4.76
C GLU A 239 -36.64 -20.71 5.91
N ASN A 240 -35.40 -21.24 6.03
CA ASN A 240 -34.93 -22.09 7.11
C ASN A 240 -33.79 -21.41 7.91
#